data_f233f6790937e4857b6418e11aeb29b9
#
_entry.id   f233f6790937e4857b6418e11aeb29b9
#
_cell.length_a   1.000
_cell.length_b   1.000
_cell.length_c   1.000
_cell.angle_alpha   90.00
_cell.angle_beta   90.00
_cell.angle_gamma   90.00
#
_symmetry.space_group_name_H-M   'P 1'
#
loop_
_entity.id
_entity.type
_entity.pdbx_description
1 polymer ?
#
loop_
_entity_poly.entity_id
_entity_poly.type
_entity_poly.pdbx_seq_one_letter_code
_entity_poly.pdbx_strand_id
1 'polypeptide(L)'
;MRLCFLVEEQYRRDGMPVEVIRQLTSWGHQVDVVRPGSSLLRVSEDVWAGTHDAWVLKTVSGGPGLTLLEAAASVGMTTVNDARSIRGVRDKALAAAIGRSRGLPLPPTYAAARPELLAEIPESEYPLVVKPADGSSGRAVHLVTSPARLAELVPVLAGESMLIAQPYVPNSGMDLKVYSVGGELYATERRSPLHPDHAVRERGVPLPAEVAAVVARAGRVYGLDLYGVDVLLGPDGPVIVDVNDFPSFRRVPDATARVARAVLELARGGGRASAAAEQSFVHPAEQSFAHPSGQPFAQPSERHDTAVEPPQLPRPRSAQVTAAARERI
;
A
#
# COMPACT_ATOMS: atom_id res chain seq x y z
N MET A 1 2.99 24.19 -12.29
CA MET A 1 2.00 23.38 -11.56
C MET A 1 2.13 23.68 -10.08
N ARG A 2 1.03 23.52 -9.35
CA ARG A 2 1.00 23.62 -7.89
C ARG A 2 0.70 22.24 -7.30
N LEU A 3 1.61 21.71 -6.52
CA LEU A 3 1.54 20.35 -5.94
C LEU A 3 1.49 20.45 -4.42
N CYS A 4 0.82 19.51 -3.77
CA CYS A 4 0.86 19.32 -2.33
C CYS A 4 1.54 18.01 -1.99
N PHE A 5 2.63 18.04 -1.23
CA PHE A 5 3.33 16.85 -0.75
C PHE A 5 2.97 16.58 0.71
N LEU A 6 2.46 15.39 0.96
CA LEU A 6 2.32 14.85 2.31
C LEU A 6 3.66 14.20 2.70
N VAL A 7 4.35 14.81 3.65
CA VAL A 7 5.66 14.34 4.12
C VAL A 7 5.52 13.79 5.53
N GLU A 8 5.56 12.47 5.63
CA GLU A 8 5.53 11.75 6.90
C GLU A 8 6.78 12.05 7.75
N GLU A 9 6.65 11.97 9.08
CA GLU A 9 7.69 12.43 10.02
C GLU A 9 9.04 11.74 9.79
N GLN A 10 9.06 10.46 9.40
CA GLN A 10 10.31 9.74 9.11
C GLN A 10 11.09 10.31 7.90
N TYR A 11 10.44 11.09 7.01
CA TYR A 11 11.06 11.73 5.84
C TYR A 11 11.25 13.23 6.01
N ARG A 12 11.07 13.77 7.23
CA ARG A 12 11.04 15.21 7.50
C ARG A 12 12.30 15.95 7.05
N ARG A 13 13.46 15.31 7.17
CA ARG A 13 14.77 15.96 6.92
C ARG A 13 15.41 15.52 5.62
N ASP A 14 15.19 14.30 5.22
CA ASP A 14 15.82 13.70 4.05
C ASP A 14 14.93 12.63 3.40
N GLY A 15 15.47 12.00 2.37
CA GLY A 15 14.84 10.91 1.65
C GLY A 15 14.05 11.37 0.43
N MET A 16 13.54 10.39 -0.29
CA MET A 16 12.98 10.57 -1.63
C MET A 16 11.91 11.68 -1.74
N PRO A 17 10.92 11.84 -0.84
CA PRO A 17 9.93 12.89 -1.02
C PRO A 17 10.54 14.30 -0.93
N VAL A 18 11.50 14.53 -0.02
CA VAL A 18 12.16 15.83 0.14
C VAL A 18 13.07 16.15 -1.05
N GLU A 19 13.76 15.15 -1.57
CA GLU A 19 14.61 15.30 -2.77
C GLU A 19 13.77 15.64 -4.00
N VAL A 20 12.62 14.97 -4.19
CA VAL A 20 11.69 15.24 -5.27
C VAL A 20 11.09 16.65 -5.17
N ILE A 21 10.73 17.10 -3.96
CA ILE A 21 10.25 18.48 -3.70
C ILE A 21 11.30 19.50 -4.15
N ARG A 22 12.55 19.33 -3.72
CA ARG A 22 13.66 20.23 -4.13
C ARG A 22 13.83 20.26 -5.65
N GLN A 23 13.76 19.09 -6.31
CA GLN A 23 13.86 18.97 -7.75
C GLN A 23 12.74 19.71 -8.48
N LEU A 24 11.47 19.51 -8.03
CA LEU A 24 10.31 20.17 -8.60
C LEU A 24 10.38 21.69 -8.41
N THR A 25 10.79 22.15 -7.24
CA THR A 25 10.97 23.57 -6.94
C THR A 25 12.06 24.17 -7.82
N SER A 26 13.19 23.46 -8.03
CA SER A 26 14.28 23.92 -8.93
C SER A 26 13.81 24.02 -10.40
N TRP A 27 12.80 23.25 -10.79
CA TRP A 27 12.17 23.34 -12.12
C TRP A 27 11.07 24.42 -12.22
N GLY A 28 10.87 25.24 -11.17
CA GLY A 28 9.92 26.34 -11.16
C GLY A 28 8.48 25.95 -10.81
N HIS A 29 8.26 24.76 -10.26
CA HIS A 29 6.93 24.35 -9.77
C HIS A 29 6.72 24.84 -8.33
N GLN A 30 5.48 25.17 -8.01
CA GLN A 30 5.07 25.51 -6.65
C GLN A 30 4.74 24.23 -5.89
N VAL A 31 5.38 24.02 -4.73
CA VAL A 31 5.17 22.85 -3.90
C VAL A 31 4.83 23.26 -2.48
N ASP A 32 3.61 22.99 -2.07
CA ASP A 32 3.18 23.09 -0.67
C ASP A 32 3.46 21.77 0.05
N VAL A 33 3.93 21.86 1.30
CA VAL A 33 4.28 20.68 2.11
C VAL A 33 3.36 20.61 3.32
N VAL A 34 2.66 19.51 3.47
CA VAL A 34 1.88 19.18 4.66
C VAL A 34 2.57 18.05 5.41
N ARG A 35 2.72 18.23 6.72
CA ARG A 35 3.34 17.24 7.63
C ARG A 35 2.27 16.68 8.56
N PRO A 36 1.69 15.51 8.27
CA PRO A 36 0.57 14.95 9.05
C PRO A 36 0.87 14.79 10.54
N GLY A 37 2.13 14.50 10.89
CA GLY A 37 2.56 14.32 12.28
C GLY A 37 2.77 15.62 13.08
N SER A 38 2.78 16.79 12.41
CA SER A 38 3.09 18.09 13.05
C SER A 38 2.20 19.24 12.61
N SER A 39 1.21 18.99 11.75
CA SER A 39 0.28 20.02 11.25
C SER A 39 -1.14 19.69 11.68
N LEU A 40 -1.84 20.66 12.26
CA LEU A 40 -3.29 20.58 12.44
C LEU A 40 -3.96 21.09 11.15
N LEU A 41 -4.79 20.26 10.55
CA LEU A 41 -5.55 20.58 9.34
C LEU A 41 -7.04 20.65 9.67
N ARG A 42 -7.71 21.66 9.17
CA ARG A 42 -9.15 21.71 9.14
C ARG A 42 -9.61 21.05 7.83
N VAL A 43 -9.71 19.71 7.84
CA VAL A 43 -9.91 18.90 6.63
C VAL A 43 -11.13 19.35 5.83
N SER A 44 -12.22 19.78 6.51
CA SER A 44 -13.43 20.30 5.87
C SER A 44 -13.25 21.63 5.12
N GLU A 45 -12.16 22.35 5.36
CA GLU A 45 -11.91 23.68 4.78
C GLU A 45 -10.58 23.79 4.04
N ASP A 46 -9.58 22.98 4.41
CA ASP A 46 -8.24 23.03 3.82
C ASP A 46 -8.10 22.08 2.62
N VAL A 47 -8.99 21.09 2.48
CA VAL A 47 -8.97 20.07 1.43
C VAL A 47 -10.09 20.32 0.44
N TRP A 48 -9.78 21.04 -0.66
CA TRP A 48 -10.74 21.40 -1.70
C TRP A 48 -10.24 21.04 -3.09
N ALA A 49 -11.15 20.61 -3.95
CA ALA A 49 -10.86 20.43 -5.37
C ALA A 49 -10.33 21.74 -6.01
N GLY A 50 -9.30 21.62 -6.85
CA GLY A 50 -8.75 22.74 -7.60
C GLY A 50 -7.75 23.64 -6.85
N THR A 51 -7.44 23.35 -5.58
CA THR A 51 -6.38 24.09 -4.86
C THR A 51 -4.98 23.73 -5.33
N HIS A 52 -4.80 22.49 -5.77
CA HIS A 52 -3.55 21.92 -6.29
C HIS A 52 -3.85 21.08 -7.53
N ASP A 53 -2.86 20.93 -8.39
CA ASP A 53 -2.94 20.01 -9.55
C ASP A 53 -2.90 18.54 -9.11
N ALA A 54 -2.16 18.24 -8.04
CA ALA A 54 -2.16 16.91 -7.42
C ALA A 54 -1.65 16.94 -5.96
N TRP A 55 -2.07 15.93 -5.20
CA TRP A 55 -1.52 15.58 -3.90
C TRP A 55 -0.65 14.33 -4.01
N VAL A 56 0.53 14.34 -3.40
CA VAL A 56 1.56 13.30 -3.53
C VAL A 56 1.93 12.78 -2.16
N LEU A 57 1.94 11.46 -1.99
CA LEU A 57 2.33 10.81 -0.75
C LEU A 57 3.32 9.67 -1.00
N LYS A 58 4.44 9.69 -0.29
CA LYS A 58 5.20 8.48 -0.02
C LYS A 58 4.73 7.91 1.31
N THR A 59 3.99 6.81 1.26
CA THR A 59 3.39 6.21 2.45
C THR A 59 4.42 5.61 3.41
N VAL A 60 4.01 5.55 4.67
CA VAL A 60 4.66 4.74 5.71
C VAL A 60 3.62 3.85 6.38
N SER A 61 4.04 2.70 6.90
CA SER A 61 3.17 1.83 7.68
C SER A 61 2.70 2.53 8.94
N GLY A 62 1.39 2.58 9.16
CA GLY A 62 0.79 3.25 10.31
C GLY A 62 0.84 4.79 10.28
N GLY A 63 1.30 5.40 9.18
CA GLY A 63 1.35 6.86 9.04
C GLY A 63 -0.01 7.47 8.71
N PRO A 64 -0.31 8.68 9.21
CA PRO A 64 -1.59 9.37 9.01
C PRO A 64 -1.78 9.98 7.63
N GLY A 65 -0.73 10.04 6.80
CA GLY A 65 -0.75 10.68 5.48
C GLY A 65 -1.74 10.05 4.51
N LEU A 66 -1.94 8.72 4.57
CA LEU A 66 -2.88 8.05 3.67
C LEU A 66 -4.32 8.53 3.91
N THR A 67 -4.75 8.73 5.14
CA THR A 67 -6.08 9.26 5.46
C THR A 67 -6.29 10.66 4.86
N LEU A 68 -5.26 11.51 4.91
CA LEU A 68 -5.34 12.85 4.30
C LEU A 68 -5.36 12.78 2.77
N LEU A 69 -4.60 11.86 2.17
CA LEU A 69 -4.63 11.64 0.73
C LEU A 69 -6.00 11.11 0.27
N GLU A 70 -6.61 10.20 1.03
CA GLU A 70 -7.95 9.69 0.78
C GLU A 70 -9.01 10.79 0.90
N ALA A 71 -8.87 11.69 1.88
CA ALA A 71 -9.73 12.87 1.99
C ALA A 71 -9.61 13.77 0.74
N ALA A 72 -8.39 14.02 0.26
CA ALA A 72 -8.17 14.78 -0.98
C ALA A 72 -8.80 14.08 -2.20
N ALA A 73 -8.60 12.78 -2.34
CA ALA A 73 -9.20 11.99 -3.40
C ALA A 73 -10.75 12.02 -3.37
N SER A 74 -11.35 12.00 -2.17
CA SER A 74 -12.81 12.00 -1.99
C SER A 74 -13.49 13.28 -2.46
N VAL A 75 -12.76 14.39 -2.50
CA VAL A 75 -13.24 15.68 -3.03
C VAL A 75 -12.79 15.94 -4.48
N GLY A 76 -12.32 14.91 -5.18
CA GLY A 76 -11.96 14.97 -6.60
C GLY A 76 -10.54 15.48 -6.90
N MET A 77 -9.65 15.52 -5.91
CA MET A 77 -8.25 15.87 -6.15
C MET A 77 -7.50 14.69 -6.78
N THR A 78 -6.65 14.98 -7.76
CA THR A 78 -5.69 13.99 -8.26
C THR A 78 -4.70 13.61 -7.16
N THR A 79 -4.49 12.31 -6.98
CA THR A 79 -3.50 11.78 -6.03
C THR A 79 -2.44 10.93 -6.72
N VAL A 80 -1.21 10.95 -6.24
CA VAL A 80 -0.07 10.19 -6.79
C VAL A 80 0.60 9.37 -5.66
N ASN A 81 0.53 8.03 -5.70
CA ASN A 81 -0.38 7.24 -6.55
C ASN A 81 -1.86 7.52 -6.22
N ASP A 82 -2.79 6.88 -6.96
CA ASP A 82 -4.21 6.88 -6.58
C ASP A 82 -4.37 6.36 -5.14
N ALA A 83 -5.10 7.08 -4.30
CA ALA A 83 -5.25 6.74 -2.88
C ALA A 83 -5.89 5.35 -2.68
N ARG A 84 -6.83 4.94 -3.55
CA ARG A 84 -7.47 3.61 -3.52
C ARG A 84 -6.49 2.50 -3.86
N SER A 85 -5.60 2.75 -4.83
CA SER A 85 -4.53 1.82 -5.22
C SER A 85 -3.52 1.65 -4.09
N ILE A 86 -3.15 2.73 -3.41
CA ILE A 86 -2.31 2.69 -2.21
C ILE A 86 -2.99 1.82 -1.13
N ARG A 87 -4.25 2.06 -0.83
CA ARG A 87 -5.02 1.27 0.15
C ARG A 87 -5.01 -0.21 -0.20
N GLY A 88 -5.19 -0.54 -1.49
CA GLY A 88 -5.23 -1.91 -2.00
C GLY A 88 -3.94 -2.70 -1.82
N VAL A 89 -2.78 -2.05 -1.72
CA VAL A 89 -1.48 -2.74 -1.55
C VAL A 89 -0.87 -2.58 -0.16
N ARG A 90 -1.32 -1.62 0.63
CA ARG A 90 -0.82 -1.41 2.01
C ARG A 90 -1.25 -2.52 2.96
N ASP A 91 -2.42 -3.09 2.75
CA ASP A 91 -2.89 -4.29 3.44
C ASP A 91 -2.55 -5.52 2.57
N LYS A 92 -1.64 -6.38 3.07
CA LYS A 92 -1.16 -7.55 2.33
C LYS A 92 -2.23 -8.62 2.14
N ALA A 93 -3.23 -8.71 3.03
CA ALA A 93 -4.34 -9.64 2.86
C ALA A 93 -5.24 -9.17 1.70
N LEU A 94 -5.54 -7.87 1.65
CA LEU A 94 -6.27 -7.25 0.54
C LEU A 94 -5.50 -7.36 -0.78
N ALA A 95 -4.20 -7.07 -0.75
CA ALA A 95 -3.33 -7.22 -1.93
C ALA A 95 -3.30 -8.66 -2.46
N ALA A 96 -3.23 -9.65 -1.58
CA ALA A 96 -3.27 -11.06 -1.96
C ALA A 96 -4.61 -11.43 -2.60
N ALA A 97 -5.73 -11.00 -2.03
CA ALA A 97 -7.07 -11.25 -2.58
C ALA A 97 -7.24 -10.64 -3.98
N ILE A 98 -6.90 -9.35 -4.14
CA ILE A 98 -6.96 -8.65 -5.43
C ILE A 98 -6.05 -9.32 -6.46
N GLY A 99 -4.79 -9.56 -6.12
CA GLY A 99 -3.81 -10.12 -7.05
C GLY A 99 -4.15 -11.53 -7.51
N ARG A 100 -4.54 -12.41 -6.58
CA ARG A 100 -4.95 -13.80 -6.87
C ARG A 100 -6.21 -13.83 -7.74
N SER A 101 -7.23 -13.04 -7.44
CA SER A 101 -8.45 -12.96 -8.25
C SER A 101 -8.20 -12.50 -9.70
N ARG A 102 -7.11 -11.80 -9.93
CA ARG A 102 -6.67 -11.32 -11.25
C ARG A 102 -5.53 -12.17 -11.85
N GLY A 103 -5.24 -13.33 -11.25
CA GLY A 103 -4.26 -14.31 -11.72
C GLY A 103 -2.80 -13.87 -11.61
N LEU A 104 -2.45 -12.95 -10.70
CA LEU A 104 -1.05 -12.68 -10.39
C LEU A 104 -0.43 -13.87 -9.64
N PRO A 105 0.85 -14.18 -9.86
CA PRO A 105 1.57 -15.26 -9.18
C PRO A 105 1.94 -14.85 -7.75
N LEU A 106 0.97 -14.90 -6.84
CA LEU A 106 1.16 -14.73 -5.39
C LEU A 106 0.98 -16.09 -4.70
N PRO A 107 1.67 -16.33 -3.58
CA PRO A 107 1.43 -17.52 -2.77
C PRO A 107 -0.02 -17.59 -2.27
N PRO A 108 -0.58 -18.76 -2.00
CA PRO A 108 -1.77 -18.89 -1.17
C PRO A 108 -1.58 -18.10 0.13
N THR A 109 -2.63 -17.39 0.59
CA THR A 109 -2.50 -16.48 1.72
C THR A 109 -3.62 -16.73 2.71
N TYR A 110 -3.26 -17.07 3.93
CA TYR A 110 -4.13 -17.13 5.09
C TYR A 110 -4.09 -15.80 5.82
N ALA A 111 -5.20 -15.37 6.42
CA ALA A 111 -5.27 -14.16 7.22
C ALA A 111 -5.94 -14.44 8.57
N ALA A 112 -5.38 -13.92 9.65
CA ALA A 112 -5.90 -14.12 10.99
C ALA A 112 -5.70 -12.86 11.85
N ALA A 113 -6.74 -12.44 12.58
CA ALA A 113 -6.67 -11.34 13.54
C ALA A 113 -6.03 -11.75 14.87
N ARG A 114 -5.91 -13.05 15.13
CA ARG A 114 -5.26 -13.61 16.31
C ARG A 114 -4.26 -14.67 15.88
N PRO A 115 -3.02 -14.65 16.38
CA PRO A 115 -1.97 -15.57 15.95
C PRO A 115 -2.29 -17.04 16.24
N GLU A 116 -3.12 -17.34 17.28
CA GLU A 116 -3.52 -18.70 17.61
C GLU A 116 -4.32 -19.38 16.50
N LEU A 117 -5.08 -18.61 15.70
CA LEU A 117 -5.88 -19.13 14.60
C LEU A 117 -5.01 -19.69 13.45
N LEU A 118 -3.75 -19.26 13.35
CA LEU A 118 -2.81 -19.79 12.37
C LEU A 118 -2.47 -21.26 12.63
N ALA A 119 -2.74 -21.79 13.82
CA ALA A 119 -2.58 -23.21 14.13
C ALA A 119 -3.58 -24.11 13.38
N GLU A 120 -4.64 -23.55 12.79
CA GLU A 120 -5.58 -24.29 11.94
C GLU A 120 -5.03 -24.56 10.52
N ILE A 121 -3.89 -23.93 10.15
CA ILE A 121 -3.25 -24.18 8.85
C ILE A 121 -2.69 -25.61 8.83
N PRO A 122 -3.03 -26.41 7.79
CA PRO A 122 -2.54 -27.78 7.70
C PRO A 122 -1.02 -27.89 7.74
N GLU A 123 -0.50 -28.93 8.39
CA GLU A 123 0.95 -29.16 8.49
C GLU A 123 1.63 -29.33 7.12
N SER A 124 0.89 -29.80 6.12
CA SER A 124 1.38 -29.92 4.73
C SER A 124 1.72 -28.59 4.05
N GLU A 125 1.27 -27.45 4.60
CA GLU A 125 1.55 -26.11 4.07
C GLU A 125 2.87 -25.52 4.60
N TYR A 126 3.47 -26.18 5.61
CA TYR A 126 4.73 -25.69 6.19
C TYR A 126 5.95 -26.06 5.30
N PRO A 127 7.01 -25.23 5.31
CA PRO A 127 7.22 -24.03 6.14
C PRO A 127 6.33 -22.85 5.70
N LEU A 128 5.98 -21.97 6.67
CA LEU A 128 5.19 -20.77 6.43
C LEU A 128 6.05 -19.50 6.60
N VAL A 129 5.72 -18.46 5.85
CA VAL A 129 6.17 -17.09 6.10
C VAL A 129 5.02 -16.34 6.78
N VAL A 130 5.20 -15.97 8.05
CA VAL A 130 4.21 -15.23 8.84
C VAL A 130 4.67 -13.78 9.00
N LYS A 131 3.78 -12.83 8.74
CA LYS A 131 4.08 -11.39 8.82
C LYS A 131 2.82 -10.56 9.08
N PRO A 132 2.93 -9.33 9.64
CA PRO A 132 1.82 -8.41 9.74
C PRO A 132 1.28 -8.01 8.35
N ALA A 133 -0.04 -7.87 8.23
CA ALA A 133 -0.69 -7.47 6.99
C ALA A 133 -0.29 -6.05 6.57
N ASP A 134 -0.12 -5.13 7.53
CA ASP A 134 0.23 -3.71 7.30
C ASP A 134 1.72 -3.39 7.51
N GLY A 135 2.56 -4.40 7.78
CA GLY A 135 3.99 -4.25 8.03
C GLY A 135 4.78 -3.77 6.81
N SER A 136 5.90 -3.10 7.05
CA SER A 136 6.85 -2.65 6.01
C SER A 136 8.30 -2.96 6.37
N SER A 137 9.19 -2.92 5.37
CA SER A 137 10.66 -3.02 5.53
C SER A 137 11.15 -4.35 6.14
N GLY A 138 10.42 -5.45 5.94
CA GLY A 138 10.82 -6.78 6.44
C GLY A 138 10.75 -6.95 7.96
N ARG A 139 10.18 -5.99 8.68
CA ARG A 139 9.97 -6.12 10.13
C ARG A 139 8.92 -7.18 10.43
N ALA A 140 9.15 -7.97 11.49
CA ALA A 140 8.27 -9.04 11.95
C ALA A 140 7.91 -10.07 10.86
N VAL A 141 8.85 -10.36 9.94
CA VAL A 141 8.72 -11.45 8.96
C VAL A 141 9.39 -12.67 9.54
N HIS A 142 8.64 -13.73 9.78
CA HIS A 142 9.10 -14.95 10.41
C HIS A 142 8.98 -16.16 9.49
N LEU A 143 10.05 -16.93 9.35
CA LEU A 143 10.00 -18.28 8.77
C LEU A 143 9.60 -19.26 9.88
N VAL A 144 8.47 -19.91 9.70
CA VAL A 144 7.86 -20.84 10.65
C VAL A 144 7.92 -22.23 10.07
N THR A 145 8.84 -23.06 10.57
CA THR A 145 9.16 -24.36 9.99
C THR A 145 8.21 -25.48 10.42
N SER A 146 7.44 -25.28 11.49
CA SER A 146 6.53 -26.30 12.03
C SER A 146 5.44 -25.68 12.91
N PRO A 147 4.35 -26.40 13.20
CA PRO A 147 3.34 -25.97 14.17
C PRO A 147 3.91 -25.67 15.57
N ALA A 148 4.90 -26.43 16.02
CA ALA A 148 5.57 -26.18 17.30
C ALA A 148 6.28 -24.81 17.30
N ARG A 149 6.98 -24.47 16.19
CA ARG A 149 7.61 -23.16 16.04
C ARG A 149 6.59 -22.02 15.98
N LEU A 150 5.41 -22.25 15.41
CA LEU A 150 4.32 -21.29 15.43
C LEU A 150 3.86 -20.99 16.86
N ALA A 151 3.65 -22.03 17.66
CA ALA A 151 3.22 -21.88 19.06
C ALA A 151 4.21 -21.03 19.90
N GLU A 152 5.52 -21.16 19.65
CA GLU A 152 6.55 -20.33 20.31
C GLU A 152 6.46 -18.85 19.87
N LEU A 153 5.99 -18.56 18.67
CA LEU A 153 5.88 -17.20 18.13
C LEU A 153 4.58 -16.48 18.52
N VAL A 154 3.53 -17.19 18.91
CA VAL A 154 2.24 -16.61 19.30
C VAL A 154 2.37 -15.44 20.28
N PRO A 155 3.15 -15.51 21.37
CA PRO A 155 3.30 -14.37 22.30
C PRO A 155 3.97 -13.15 21.64
N VAL A 156 4.86 -13.36 20.68
CA VAL A 156 5.58 -12.27 19.97
C VAL A 156 4.63 -11.56 19.00
N LEU A 157 3.70 -12.31 18.40
CA LEU A 157 2.76 -11.83 17.38
C LEU A 157 1.47 -11.25 17.98
N ALA A 158 1.24 -11.42 19.28
CA ALA A 158 -0.02 -11.05 19.95
C ALA A 158 -0.35 -9.55 19.93
N GLY A 159 0.64 -8.69 19.61
CA GLY A 159 0.44 -7.23 19.49
C GLY A 159 0.06 -6.75 18.08
N GLU A 160 0.07 -7.64 17.10
CA GLU A 160 -0.25 -7.29 15.71
C GLU A 160 -1.76 -7.30 15.47
N SER A 161 -2.26 -6.36 14.63
CA SER A 161 -3.70 -6.22 14.38
C SER A 161 -4.24 -7.31 13.45
N MET A 162 -3.51 -7.62 12.40
CA MET A 162 -3.81 -8.64 11.41
C MET A 162 -2.51 -9.28 10.94
N LEU A 163 -2.50 -10.59 10.90
CA LEU A 163 -1.40 -11.40 10.39
C LEU A 163 -1.78 -12.05 9.07
N ILE A 164 -0.79 -12.24 8.20
CA ILE A 164 -0.91 -13.16 7.08
C ILE A 164 0.13 -14.28 7.22
N ALA A 165 -0.24 -15.46 6.73
CA ALA A 165 0.65 -16.61 6.60
C ALA A 165 0.60 -17.12 5.16
N GLN A 166 1.77 -17.42 4.61
CA GLN A 166 1.95 -17.88 3.23
C GLN A 166 2.90 -19.07 3.23
N PRO A 167 2.64 -20.16 2.46
CA PRO A 167 3.64 -21.19 2.23
C PRO A 167 4.95 -20.59 1.74
N TYR A 168 6.05 -21.07 2.28
CA TYR A 168 7.38 -20.62 1.88
C TYR A 168 7.66 -21.01 0.43
N VAL A 169 8.08 -20.05 -0.37
CA VAL A 169 8.52 -20.28 -1.74
C VAL A 169 10.00 -20.63 -1.74
N PRO A 170 10.41 -21.86 -2.11
CA PRO A 170 11.82 -22.22 -2.24
C PRO A 170 12.52 -21.28 -3.23
N ASN A 171 13.64 -20.70 -2.82
CA ASN A 171 14.39 -19.73 -3.62
C ASN A 171 15.88 -19.75 -3.25
N SER A 172 16.68 -19.00 -3.98
CA SER A 172 18.15 -18.89 -3.78
C SER A 172 18.58 -18.08 -2.55
N GLY A 173 17.66 -17.56 -1.74
CA GLY A 173 17.95 -16.62 -0.67
C GLY A 173 18.10 -15.17 -1.16
N MET A 174 17.81 -14.94 -2.43
CA MET A 174 17.89 -13.63 -3.08
C MET A 174 16.50 -13.17 -3.54
N ASP A 175 16.19 -11.91 -3.33
CA ASP A 175 14.98 -11.25 -3.82
C ASP A 175 15.35 -10.33 -5.00
N LEU A 176 14.49 -10.27 -6.00
CA LEU A 176 14.49 -9.20 -6.99
C LEU A 176 13.52 -8.11 -6.55
N LYS A 177 14.04 -6.91 -6.28
CA LYS A 177 13.24 -5.70 -6.11
C LYS A 177 13.15 -5.00 -7.45
N VAL A 178 11.95 -4.98 -8.04
CA VAL A 178 11.73 -4.31 -9.32
C VAL A 178 10.96 -3.02 -9.08
N TYR A 179 11.51 -1.91 -9.53
CA TYR A 179 10.91 -0.57 -9.43
C TYR A 179 10.28 -0.18 -10.75
N SER A 180 9.11 0.45 -10.71
CA SER A 180 8.47 1.11 -11.85
C SER A 180 8.40 2.61 -11.62
N VAL A 181 8.95 3.38 -12.56
CA VAL A 181 8.89 4.84 -12.57
C VAL A 181 8.84 5.36 -14.00
N GLY A 182 7.83 6.19 -14.33
CA GLY A 182 7.64 6.70 -15.68
C GLY A 182 7.41 5.62 -16.74
N GLY A 183 6.87 4.47 -16.36
CA GLY A 183 6.65 3.32 -17.25
C GLY A 183 7.89 2.45 -17.51
N GLU A 184 9.06 2.83 -16.99
CA GLU A 184 10.30 2.04 -17.10
C GLU A 184 10.49 1.17 -15.86
N LEU A 185 11.06 -0.03 -16.06
CA LEU A 185 11.31 -1.02 -15.00
C LEU A 185 12.81 -1.16 -14.73
N TYR A 186 13.17 -1.19 -13.45
CA TYR A 186 14.55 -1.31 -12.97
C TYR A 186 14.63 -2.43 -11.93
N ALA A 187 15.50 -3.41 -12.15
CA ALA A 187 15.69 -4.52 -11.22
C ALA A 187 16.92 -4.32 -10.32
N THR A 188 16.76 -4.63 -9.07
CA THR A 188 17.81 -4.69 -8.06
C THR A 188 17.74 -6.04 -7.36
N GLU A 189 18.85 -6.75 -7.35
CA GLU A 189 19.01 -7.97 -6.56
C GLU A 189 19.45 -7.61 -5.15
N ARG A 190 18.82 -8.20 -4.15
CA ARG A 190 19.16 -8.03 -2.74
C ARG A 190 18.99 -9.35 -1.99
N ARG A 191 19.62 -9.41 -0.82
CA ARG A 191 19.42 -10.54 0.10
C ARG A 191 17.99 -10.54 0.65
N SER A 192 17.36 -11.74 0.68
CA SER A 192 16.07 -11.94 1.32
C SER A 192 16.15 -11.69 2.84
N PRO A 193 15.15 -11.02 3.43
CA PRO A 193 15.07 -10.85 4.89
C PRO A 193 15.07 -12.17 5.67
N LEU A 194 14.64 -13.26 5.05
CA LEU A 194 14.61 -14.61 5.65
C LEU A 194 15.96 -15.31 5.64
N HIS A 195 16.96 -14.79 4.92
CA HIS A 195 18.29 -15.37 4.80
C HIS A 195 19.38 -14.34 5.20
N PRO A 196 19.44 -13.92 6.48
CA PRO A 196 20.32 -12.83 6.93
C PRO A 196 21.81 -13.12 6.79
N ASP A 197 22.21 -14.40 6.67
CA ASP A 197 23.62 -14.80 6.59
C ASP A 197 24.23 -14.67 5.18
N HIS A 198 23.44 -14.40 4.16
CA HIS A 198 23.93 -14.17 2.81
C HIS A 198 24.65 -12.82 2.69
N ALA A 199 25.93 -12.82 2.42
CA ALA A 199 26.79 -11.61 2.30
C ALA A 199 26.66 -10.96 0.91
N VAL A 200 25.44 -10.63 0.47
CA VAL A 200 25.21 -9.98 -0.84
C VAL A 200 24.90 -8.51 -0.67
N ARG A 201 25.64 -7.65 -1.40
CA ARG A 201 25.33 -6.22 -1.51
C ARG A 201 24.22 -6.02 -2.55
N GLU A 202 23.26 -5.15 -2.24
CA GLU A 202 22.23 -4.71 -3.19
C GLU A 202 22.90 -4.15 -4.46
N ARG A 203 22.52 -4.68 -5.63
CA ARG A 203 23.06 -4.28 -6.94
C ARG A 203 21.99 -4.25 -8.02
N GLY A 204 22.14 -3.33 -8.98
CA GLY A 204 21.35 -3.35 -10.21
C GLY A 204 21.68 -4.59 -11.04
N VAL A 205 20.66 -5.23 -11.59
CA VAL A 205 20.80 -6.42 -12.45
C VAL A 205 19.93 -6.29 -13.69
N PRO A 206 20.27 -6.99 -14.78
CA PRO A 206 19.35 -7.12 -15.92
C PRO A 206 18.02 -7.70 -15.47
N LEU A 207 16.92 -7.13 -15.96
CA LEU A 207 15.57 -7.60 -15.62
C LEU A 207 15.15 -8.74 -16.56
N PRO A 208 14.89 -9.96 -16.05
CA PRO A 208 14.38 -11.05 -16.88
C PRO A 208 13.01 -10.70 -17.48
N ALA A 209 12.76 -11.07 -18.73
CA ALA A 209 11.54 -10.72 -19.46
C ALA A 209 10.26 -11.22 -18.77
N GLU A 210 10.29 -12.43 -18.20
CA GLU A 210 9.19 -13.02 -17.46
C GLU A 210 8.87 -12.21 -16.18
N VAL A 211 9.89 -11.76 -15.46
CA VAL A 211 9.72 -10.89 -14.26
C VAL A 211 9.16 -9.54 -14.68
N ALA A 212 9.66 -8.95 -15.79
CA ALA A 212 9.16 -7.69 -16.33
C ALA A 212 7.66 -7.78 -16.65
N ALA A 213 7.22 -8.87 -17.30
CA ALA A 213 5.82 -9.08 -17.64
C ALA A 213 4.92 -9.20 -16.39
N VAL A 214 5.37 -9.94 -15.37
CA VAL A 214 4.66 -10.09 -14.09
C VAL A 214 4.55 -8.76 -13.35
N VAL A 215 5.64 -7.99 -13.27
CA VAL A 215 5.68 -6.69 -12.57
C VAL A 215 4.84 -5.65 -13.28
N ALA A 216 4.91 -5.56 -14.62
CA ALA A 216 4.06 -4.65 -15.39
C ALA A 216 2.56 -5.01 -15.24
N ARG A 217 2.22 -6.31 -15.16
CA ARG A 217 0.86 -6.76 -14.88
C ARG A 217 0.42 -6.38 -13.48
N ALA A 218 1.29 -6.51 -12.47
CA ALA A 218 0.99 -6.10 -11.10
C ALA A 218 0.64 -4.61 -11.02
N GLY A 219 1.41 -3.73 -11.68
CA GLY A 219 1.10 -2.30 -11.75
C GLY A 219 -0.30 -2.04 -12.30
N ARG A 220 -0.69 -2.72 -13.38
CA ARG A 220 -2.05 -2.59 -13.95
C ARG A 220 -3.14 -3.13 -13.03
N VAL A 221 -2.92 -4.29 -12.41
CA VAL A 221 -3.90 -4.94 -11.53
C VAL A 221 -4.18 -4.10 -10.28
N TYR A 222 -3.14 -3.52 -9.69
CA TYR A 222 -3.27 -2.68 -8.51
C TYR A 222 -3.51 -1.19 -8.82
N GLY A 223 -3.42 -0.78 -10.09
CA GLY A 223 -3.58 0.61 -10.49
C GLY A 223 -2.46 1.52 -9.98
N LEU A 224 -1.23 1.02 -9.92
CA LEU A 224 -0.07 1.78 -9.45
C LEU A 224 0.78 2.30 -10.61
N ASP A 225 1.25 3.54 -10.47
CA ASP A 225 2.14 4.20 -11.44
C ASP A 225 3.60 4.27 -10.94
N LEU A 226 3.78 4.64 -9.67
CA LEU A 226 5.07 4.67 -8.97
C LEU A 226 5.10 3.54 -7.95
N TYR A 227 5.77 2.43 -8.24
CA TYR A 227 5.70 1.27 -7.37
C TYR A 227 6.97 0.42 -7.38
N GLY A 228 7.03 -0.50 -6.44
CA GLY A 228 8.05 -1.54 -6.38
C GLY A 228 7.41 -2.88 -6.07
N VAL A 229 7.93 -3.94 -6.68
CA VAL A 229 7.48 -5.31 -6.46
C VAL A 229 8.66 -6.15 -6.00
N ASP A 230 8.48 -6.89 -4.93
CA ASP A 230 9.44 -7.88 -4.47
C ASP A 230 9.08 -9.25 -5.08
N VAL A 231 10.00 -9.80 -5.86
CA VAL A 231 9.80 -11.03 -6.63
C VAL A 231 10.84 -12.06 -6.22
N LEU A 232 10.38 -13.27 -5.91
CA LEU A 232 11.22 -14.44 -5.78
C LEU A 232 11.23 -15.24 -7.09
N LEU A 233 12.37 -15.80 -7.44
CA LEU A 233 12.47 -16.81 -8.50
C LEU A 233 12.31 -18.19 -7.86
N GLY A 234 11.08 -18.69 -7.89
CA GLY A 234 10.73 -20.02 -7.41
C GLY A 234 10.90 -21.10 -8.49
N PRO A 235 10.67 -22.38 -8.14
CA PRO A 235 10.81 -23.51 -9.08
C PRO A 235 9.91 -23.38 -10.31
N ASP A 236 8.72 -22.80 -10.15
CA ASP A 236 7.70 -22.68 -11.20
C ASP A 236 7.67 -21.27 -11.83
N GLY A 237 8.71 -20.47 -11.60
CA GLY A 237 8.84 -19.13 -12.15
C GLY A 237 8.74 -17.99 -11.11
N PRO A 238 8.52 -16.74 -11.56
CA PRO A 238 8.51 -15.58 -10.68
C PRO A 238 7.26 -15.54 -9.80
N VAL A 239 7.46 -15.31 -8.49
CA VAL A 239 6.40 -15.20 -7.48
C VAL A 239 6.48 -13.83 -6.80
N ILE A 240 5.38 -13.08 -6.79
CA ILE A 240 5.27 -11.81 -6.08
C ILE A 240 5.08 -12.06 -4.59
N VAL A 241 5.92 -11.46 -3.75
CA VAL A 241 5.82 -11.60 -2.28
C VAL A 241 5.52 -10.29 -1.56
N ASP A 242 5.72 -9.15 -2.20
CA ASP A 242 5.31 -7.84 -1.68
C ASP A 242 5.14 -6.82 -2.82
N VAL A 243 4.21 -5.87 -2.63
CA VAL A 243 4.00 -4.74 -3.53
C VAL A 243 4.02 -3.46 -2.70
N ASN A 244 4.84 -2.50 -3.13
CA ASN A 244 5.04 -1.25 -2.43
C ASN A 244 4.63 -0.08 -3.31
N ASP A 245 3.73 0.75 -2.86
CA ASP A 245 3.45 2.05 -3.42
C ASP A 245 4.61 3.01 -3.13
N PHE A 246 4.99 3.83 -4.08
CA PHE A 246 6.01 4.87 -3.98
C PHE A 246 7.24 4.45 -3.13
N PRO A 247 8.06 3.47 -3.55
CA PRO A 247 9.25 3.04 -2.83
C PRO A 247 10.36 4.11 -2.86
N SER A 248 11.52 3.80 -2.28
CA SER A 248 12.69 4.71 -2.30
C SER A 248 13.46 4.74 -3.62
N PHE A 249 13.10 3.91 -4.59
CA PHE A 249 13.76 3.81 -5.90
C PHE A 249 15.28 3.70 -5.84
N ARG A 250 15.81 3.00 -4.84
CA ARG A 250 17.25 2.78 -4.66
C ARG A 250 17.82 2.11 -5.90
N ARG A 251 19.01 2.52 -6.31
CA ARG A 251 19.72 2.01 -7.49
C ARG A 251 19.04 2.30 -8.85
N VAL A 252 17.92 3.01 -8.88
CA VAL A 252 17.40 3.56 -10.13
C VAL A 252 18.28 4.75 -10.53
N PRO A 253 18.84 4.79 -11.74
CA PRO A 253 19.62 5.94 -12.20
C PRO A 253 18.76 7.21 -12.20
N ASP A 254 19.30 8.33 -11.74
CA ASP A 254 18.60 9.63 -11.68
C ASP A 254 17.20 9.56 -11.05
N ALA A 255 17.03 8.71 -10.02
CA ALA A 255 15.74 8.39 -9.42
C ALA A 255 14.91 9.65 -9.09
N THR A 256 15.51 10.64 -8.44
CA THR A 256 14.82 11.88 -8.04
C THR A 256 14.23 12.62 -9.23
N ALA A 257 15.00 12.80 -10.31
CA ALA A 257 14.53 13.48 -11.51
C ALA A 257 13.46 12.68 -12.27
N ARG A 258 13.59 11.35 -12.33
CA ARG A 258 12.59 10.45 -12.95
C ARG A 258 11.29 10.47 -12.19
N VAL A 259 11.33 10.36 -10.86
CA VAL A 259 10.14 10.44 -10.01
C VAL A 259 9.47 11.80 -10.12
N ALA A 260 10.25 12.90 -10.11
CA ALA A 260 9.71 14.25 -10.29
C ALA A 260 8.97 14.41 -11.62
N ARG A 261 9.54 13.91 -12.75
CA ARG A 261 8.88 13.93 -14.06
C ARG A 261 7.59 13.10 -14.04
N ALA A 262 7.64 11.88 -13.51
CA ALA A 262 6.47 11.01 -13.42
C ALA A 262 5.35 11.64 -12.59
N VAL A 263 5.67 12.29 -11.47
CA VAL A 263 4.69 13.05 -10.67
C VAL A 263 4.02 14.15 -11.51
N LEU A 264 4.79 14.92 -12.30
CA LEU A 264 4.22 15.96 -13.16
C LEU A 264 3.33 15.40 -14.28
N GLU A 265 3.72 14.28 -14.86
CA GLU A 265 2.93 13.59 -15.91
C GLU A 265 1.61 13.08 -15.34
N LEU A 266 1.65 12.43 -14.19
CA LEU A 266 0.46 11.91 -13.51
C LEU A 266 -0.47 13.03 -13.04
N ALA A 267 0.08 14.13 -12.52
CA ALA A 267 -0.69 15.31 -12.13
C ALA A 267 -1.42 15.94 -13.33
N ARG A 268 -0.81 15.94 -14.54
CA ARG A 268 -1.45 16.45 -15.78
C ARG A 268 -2.52 15.48 -16.31
N GLY A 269 -2.27 14.19 -16.18
CA GLY A 269 -3.13 13.13 -16.73
C GLY A 269 -4.34 12.76 -15.85
N GLY A 270 -4.50 13.37 -14.69
CA GLY A 270 -5.57 13.03 -13.75
C GLY A 270 -5.41 11.65 -13.09
N GLY A 271 -4.19 11.07 -13.13
CA GLY A 271 -3.91 9.71 -12.65
C GLY A 271 -4.43 8.63 -13.61
N ARG A 272 -3.56 7.94 -14.33
CA ARG A 272 -3.96 6.89 -15.30
C ARG A 272 -4.76 5.74 -14.67
N ALA A 273 -4.56 5.48 -13.38
CA ALA A 273 -5.25 4.43 -12.64
C ALA A 273 -6.76 4.70 -12.47
N SER A 274 -7.19 5.97 -12.40
CA SER A 274 -8.60 6.32 -12.25
C SER A 274 -9.45 5.89 -13.45
N ALA A 275 -8.94 6.05 -14.68
CA ALA A 275 -9.68 5.69 -15.89
C ALA A 275 -9.83 4.16 -16.09
N ALA A 276 -8.86 3.36 -15.59
CA ALA A 276 -8.93 1.90 -15.67
C ALA A 276 -9.80 1.28 -14.56
N ALA A 277 -9.89 1.94 -13.40
CA ALA A 277 -10.69 1.48 -12.27
C ALA A 277 -12.20 1.66 -12.49
N GLU A 278 -12.62 2.72 -13.17
CA GLU A 278 -14.04 2.94 -13.52
C GLU A 278 -14.60 1.89 -14.48
N GLN A 279 -13.75 1.34 -15.38
CA GLN A 279 -14.16 0.27 -16.30
C GLN A 279 -14.19 -1.13 -15.68
N SER A 280 -13.63 -1.33 -14.47
CA SER A 280 -13.52 -2.65 -13.82
C SER A 280 -14.57 -2.94 -12.77
N PHE A 281 -15.43 -2.00 -12.39
CA PHE A 281 -16.55 -2.19 -11.45
C PHE A 281 -17.89 -2.47 -12.12
N VAL A 282 -17.90 -2.92 -13.36
CA VAL A 282 -19.09 -3.55 -13.92
C VAL A 282 -19.20 -4.93 -13.27
N HIS A 283 -20.12 -5.07 -12.33
CA HIS A 283 -20.54 -6.37 -11.78
C HIS A 283 -20.81 -7.34 -12.92
N PRO A 284 -20.21 -8.55 -12.92
CA PRO A 284 -20.79 -9.64 -13.71
C PRO A 284 -22.12 -9.97 -13.05
N ALA A 285 -23.21 -9.63 -13.74
CA ALA A 285 -24.52 -10.07 -13.38
C ALA A 285 -24.54 -11.61 -13.33
N GLU A 286 -25.05 -12.13 -12.22
CA GLU A 286 -25.70 -13.42 -12.11
C GLU A 286 -25.01 -14.66 -12.70
N GLN A 287 -24.02 -15.19 -11.99
CA GLN A 287 -23.83 -16.63 -12.00
C GLN A 287 -24.35 -17.19 -10.68
N SER A 288 -25.51 -17.82 -10.76
CA SER A 288 -26.20 -18.55 -9.71
C SER A 288 -25.25 -19.59 -9.08
N PHE A 289 -24.78 -19.32 -7.88
CA PHE A 289 -24.19 -20.36 -7.04
C PHE A 289 -25.33 -21.12 -6.37
N ALA A 290 -25.68 -22.28 -6.91
CA ALA A 290 -26.50 -23.27 -6.24
C ALA A 290 -25.70 -23.83 -5.04
N HIS A 291 -26.07 -23.44 -3.83
CA HIS A 291 -25.64 -24.11 -2.61
C HIS A 291 -26.41 -25.42 -2.44
N PRO A 292 -25.73 -26.56 -2.17
CA PRO A 292 -26.40 -27.74 -1.68
C PRO A 292 -26.60 -27.62 -0.16
N SER A 293 -27.81 -28.00 0.26
CA SER A 293 -28.28 -28.22 1.62
C SER A 293 -28.77 -26.98 2.42
N GLY A 294 -30.10 -26.89 2.47
CA GLY A 294 -30.85 -25.95 3.28
C GLY A 294 -30.79 -26.27 4.77
N GLN A 295 -30.64 -25.20 5.54
CA GLN A 295 -31.31 -25.02 6.83
C GLN A 295 -31.70 -23.56 6.96
N PRO A 296 -32.94 -23.23 7.37
CA PRO A 296 -33.38 -21.85 7.52
C PRO A 296 -32.85 -21.23 8.80
N PHE A 297 -32.20 -20.05 8.67
CA PHE A 297 -31.89 -19.21 9.82
C PHE A 297 -33.20 -18.68 10.46
N ALA A 298 -33.32 -18.89 11.76
CA ALA A 298 -34.41 -18.33 12.56
C ALA A 298 -34.29 -16.79 12.61
N GLN A 299 -35.38 -16.10 12.34
CA GLN A 299 -35.48 -14.64 12.49
C GLN A 299 -35.51 -14.24 13.97
N PRO A 300 -34.80 -13.18 14.39
CA PRO A 300 -34.96 -12.62 15.73
C PRO A 300 -36.27 -11.85 15.81
N SER A 301 -37.03 -12.10 16.90
CA SER A 301 -38.26 -11.42 17.25
C SER A 301 -38.10 -9.91 17.44
N GLU A 302 -39.04 -9.15 16.88
CA GLU A 302 -39.16 -7.70 17.06
C GLU A 302 -39.37 -7.35 18.56
N ARG A 303 -38.48 -6.51 19.08
CA ARG A 303 -38.70 -5.78 20.35
C ARG A 303 -39.08 -4.35 20.02
N HIS A 304 -40.16 -3.88 20.57
CA HIS A 304 -40.60 -2.50 20.50
C HIS A 304 -39.57 -1.55 21.07
N ASP A 305 -39.15 -0.63 20.23
CA ASP A 305 -38.26 0.49 20.59
C ASP A 305 -39.11 1.70 20.96
N THR A 306 -38.98 2.15 22.21
CA THR A 306 -39.49 3.42 22.68
C THR A 306 -38.52 4.54 22.22
N ALA A 307 -39.08 5.48 21.45
CA ALA A 307 -38.36 6.63 20.93
C ALA A 307 -37.77 7.52 22.05
N VAL A 308 -36.44 7.69 22.03
CA VAL A 308 -35.74 8.69 22.82
C VAL A 308 -35.37 9.87 21.92
N GLU A 309 -35.85 11.05 22.26
CA GLU A 309 -35.59 12.30 21.57
C GLU A 309 -34.07 12.68 21.62
N PRO A 310 -33.45 13.12 20.54
CA PRO A 310 -32.03 13.49 20.55
C PRO A 310 -31.80 14.86 21.23
N PRO A 311 -30.68 15.04 21.96
CA PRO A 311 -30.37 16.31 22.60
C PRO A 311 -29.98 17.38 21.57
N GLN A 312 -30.50 18.62 21.76
CA GLN A 312 -30.17 19.78 20.96
C GLN A 312 -28.74 20.25 21.23
N LEU A 313 -27.93 20.38 20.16
CA LEU A 313 -26.58 20.95 20.21
C LEU A 313 -26.61 22.49 20.23
N PRO A 314 -25.75 23.15 21.00
CA PRO A 314 -25.66 24.63 21.01
C PRO A 314 -25.00 25.17 19.73
N ARG A 315 -25.51 26.30 19.24
CA ARG A 315 -24.98 27.01 18.05
C ARG A 315 -23.55 27.53 18.30
N PRO A 316 -22.63 27.42 17.32
CA PRO A 316 -21.26 27.89 17.47
C PRO A 316 -21.18 29.43 17.46
N ARG A 317 -20.39 30.00 18.37
CA ARG A 317 -19.97 31.40 18.36
C ARG A 317 -18.85 31.57 17.34
N SER A 318 -18.94 32.59 16.49
CA SER A 318 -17.92 33.03 15.55
C SER A 318 -16.62 33.40 16.28
N ALA A 319 -15.53 32.66 16.00
CA ALA A 319 -14.17 33.01 16.42
C ALA A 319 -13.30 33.31 15.19
N GLN A 320 -12.57 34.42 15.30
CA GLN A 320 -11.67 34.94 14.27
C GLN A 320 -10.51 33.97 14.00
N VAL A 321 -10.23 33.77 12.71
CA VAL A 321 -9.18 32.91 12.19
C VAL A 321 -7.83 33.60 12.35
N THR A 322 -6.92 33.02 13.11
CA THR A 322 -5.49 33.35 13.08
C THR A 322 -4.80 32.42 12.06
N ALA A 323 -4.26 33.06 11.04
CA ALA A 323 -3.41 32.38 10.04
C ALA A 323 -2.06 32.00 10.70
N ALA A 324 -1.85 30.72 10.95
CA ALA A 324 -0.58 30.20 11.39
C ALA A 324 -0.25 28.88 10.68
N ALA A 325 1.00 28.81 10.25
CA ALA A 325 1.73 27.65 9.74
C ALA A 325 1.57 27.31 8.25
N ARG A 326 1.96 28.23 7.36
CA ARG A 326 2.53 27.88 6.05
C ARG A 326 4.02 28.21 6.10
N GLU A 327 4.86 27.22 6.35
CA GLU A 327 6.30 27.37 6.11
C GLU A 327 6.58 27.19 4.62
N ARG A 328 7.27 28.17 4.03
CA ARG A 328 7.90 28.06 2.71
C ARG A 328 9.31 27.53 2.91
N ILE A 329 9.69 26.54 2.10
CA ILE A 329 11.08 26.06 1.96
C ILE A 329 11.81 26.92 0.96
#